data_320dbb5c6106b5c3bf17fcf03a4f2148
#
_entry.id   320dbb5c6106b5c3bf17fcf03a4f2148
#
_cell.length_a   1.000
_cell.length_b   1.000
_cell.length_c   1.000
_cell.angle_alpha   90.00
_cell.angle_beta   90.00
_cell.angle_gamma   90.00
#
_symmetry.space_group_name_H-M   'P 1'
#
loop_
_entity.id
_entity.type
_entity.pdbx_description
1 polymer ?
#
loop_
_entity_poly.entity_id
_entity_poly.type
_entity_poly.pdbx_seq_one_letter_code
_entity_poly.pdbx_strand_id
1 'polypeptide(L)'
;MFHAFLAEELAQIYNLIKIRFSDLCSSTRITEIDIMNIQDVLVFTTAVAAGSLSEAARRLGMPSMTATRRLAALEATVGVRLMHRTTRSLSLTAEGETFLPYAQALVENTEEALAQFNSGTQKASGLLRVSVPVAFGIQFVAPLVPQLLEAHPSLRISLDLNDALPDLVSSGMDLAIRIARLKDSNLIARKLADNPRVLVASPDYLRKYGTPRTLEELQQHDCLPIANIQQWNFVADGHERHMRLNPRFSATSIEGCHAVSIAGGGIALLANWNVEKDLQSGRLVEVKLEDAAPQTIAIWAVYPTRKLLPAKVSVFISALQEVLDKSTSGNG
;
A
#
# COMPACT_ATOMS: atom_id res chain seq x y z
N MET A 1 -37.31 -26.46 -10.06
CA MET A 1 -37.82 -25.45 -11.01
C MET A 1 -36.97 -24.18 -11.03
N PHE A 2 -36.44 -23.69 -9.92
CA PHE A 2 -35.63 -22.48 -9.85
C PHE A 2 -34.22 -22.57 -10.50
N HIS A 3 -33.60 -23.75 -10.48
CA HIS A 3 -32.25 -23.95 -11.10
C HIS A 3 -32.26 -24.00 -12.62
N ALA A 4 -33.36 -24.38 -13.23
CA ALA A 4 -33.47 -24.40 -14.70
C ALA A 4 -33.66 -22.98 -15.26
N PHE A 5 -34.37 -22.12 -14.53
CA PHE A 5 -34.61 -20.74 -14.94
C PHE A 5 -33.32 -19.87 -14.89
N LEU A 6 -32.49 -20.06 -13.87
CA LEU A 6 -31.21 -19.35 -13.77
C LEU A 6 -30.22 -19.79 -14.88
N ALA A 7 -30.23 -21.06 -15.26
CA ALA A 7 -29.36 -21.57 -16.32
C ALA A 7 -29.74 -21.01 -17.69
N GLU A 8 -31.02 -20.81 -17.94
CA GLU A 8 -31.51 -20.20 -19.20
C GLU A 8 -31.21 -18.70 -19.28
N GLU A 9 -31.37 -17.94 -18.17
CA GLU A 9 -31.00 -16.54 -18.13
C GLU A 9 -29.49 -16.32 -18.29
N LEU A 10 -28.66 -17.15 -17.66
CA LEU A 10 -27.19 -17.09 -17.83
C LEU A 10 -26.77 -17.44 -19.25
N ALA A 11 -27.46 -18.39 -19.89
CA ALA A 11 -27.22 -18.74 -21.31
C ALA A 11 -27.65 -17.58 -22.24
N GLN A 12 -28.74 -16.88 -21.93
CA GLN A 12 -29.18 -15.70 -22.68
C GLN A 12 -28.23 -14.52 -22.53
N ILE A 13 -27.75 -14.25 -21.29
CA ILE A 13 -26.74 -13.22 -21.02
C ILE A 13 -25.43 -13.56 -21.75
N TYR A 14 -25.01 -14.81 -21.70
CA TYR A 14 -23.82 -15.28 -22.44
C TYR A 14 -23.92 -15.07 -23.93
N ASN A 15 -25.08 -15.41 -24.53
CA ASN A 15 -25.34 -15.20 -25.95
C ASN A 15 -25.48 -13.70 -26.30
N LEU A 16 -26.08 -12.87 -25.47
CA LEU A 16 -26.16 -11.41 -25.67
C LEU A 16 -24.78 -10.74 -25.63
N ILE A 17 -23.90 -11.19 -24.74
CA ILE A 17 -22.51 -10.75 -24.68
C ILE A 17 -21.76 -11.17 -25.93
N LYS A 18 -21.97 -12.41 -26.40
CA LYS A 18 -21.32 -12.94 -27.60
C LYS A 18 -21.77 -12.22 -28.88
N ILE A 19 -23.05 -11.89 -29.01
CA ILE A 19 -23.61 -11.16 -30.17
C ILE A 19 -23.12 -9.69 -30.17
N ARG A 20 -23.05 -9.02 -29.02
CA ARG A 20 -22.49 -7.64 -28.93
C ARG A 20 -20.99 -7.58 -29.22
N PHE A 21 -20.24 -8.62 -28.90
CA PHE A 21 -18.81 -8.72 -29.25
C PHE A 21 -18.56 -8.95 -30.74
N SER A 22 -19.42 -9.76 -31.44
CA SER A 22 -19.28 -9.98 -32.86
C SER A 22 -19.58 -8.73 -33.70
N ASP A 23 -20.52 -7.89 -33.25
CA ASP A 23 -20.90 -6.65 -33.95
C ASP A 23 -19.89 -5.53 -33.77
N LEU A 24 -19.11 -5.52 -32.67
CA LEU A 24 -17.99 -4.59 -32.48
C LEU A 24 -16.73 -5.01 -33.25
N CYS A 25 -16.56 -6.28 -33.60
CA CYS A 25 -15.41 -6.79 -34.33
C CYS A 25 -15.43 -6.53 -35.85
N SER A 26 -16.53 -6.03 -36.40
CA SER A 26 -16.63 -5.82 -37.86
C SER A 26 -16.02 -4.53 -38.39
N SER A 27 -15.62 -3.60 -37.54
CA SER A 27 -15.08 -2.30 -37.98
C SER A 27 -13.65 -1.98 -37.53
N THR A 28 -13.02 -2.81 -36.71
CA THR A 28 -11.61 -2.61 -36.33
C THR A 28 -10.96 -3.99 -36.23
N ARG A 29 -9.84 -4.23 -36.94
CA ARG A 29 -9.02 -5.44 -36.79
C ARG A 29 -8.49 -5.54 -35.36
N ILE A 30 -9.34 -5.97 -34.43
CA ILE A 30 -8.90 -6.56 -33.18
C ILE A 30 -8.63 -8.03 -33.54
N THR A 31 -7.37 -8.32 -33.86
CA THR A 31 -6.84 -9.70 -33.87
C THR A 31 -7.32 -10.41 -32.62
N GLU A 32 -7.80 -11.65 -32.74
CA GLU A 32 -8.24 -12.53 -31.65
C GLU A 32 -7.41 -12.25 -30.40
N ILE A 33 -8.04 -11.65 -29.40
CA ILE A 33 -7.45 -11.62 -28.07
C ILE A 33 -7.57 -13.05 -27.58
N ASP A 34 -6.48 -13.80 -27.67
CA ASP A 34 -6.37 -15.11 -27.04
C ASP A 34 -6.67 -14.93 -25.55
N ILE A 35 -7.86 -15.37 -25.13
CA ILE A 35 -8.32 -15.20 -23.76
C ILE A 35 -7.39 -16.01 -22.87
N MET A 36 -6.58 -15.34 -22.08
CA MET A 36 -5.66 -15.95 -21.13
C MET A 36 -6.42 -16.82 -20.14
N ASN A 37 -6.09 -18.10 -20.05
CA ASN A 37 -6.74 -19.02 -19.13
C ASN A 37 -6.13 -18.89 -17.74
N ILE A 38 -6.96 -18.60 -16.74
CA ILE A 38 -6.52 -18.43 -15.34
C ILE A 38 -5.81 -19.68 -14.78
N GLN A 39 -6.17 -20.87 -15.25
CA GLN A 39 -5.51 -22.12 -14.86
C GLN A 39 -4.06 -22.21 -15.37
N ASP A 40 -3.76 -21.58 -16.49
CA ASP A 40 -2.41 -21.54 -17.06
C ASP A 40 -1.54 -20.55 -16.26
N VAL A 41 -2.13 -19.43 -15.86
CA VAL A 41 -1.51 -18.44 -14.95
C VAL A 41 -1.24 -19.05 -13.58
N LEU A 42 -2.19 -19.83 -13.02
CA LEU A 42 -2.04 -20.51 -11.74
C LEU A 42 -0.87 -21.52 -11.78
N VAL A 43 -0.69 -22.25 -12.87
CA VAL A 43 0.46 -23.14 -13.03
C VAL A 43 1.77 -22.36 -13.01
N PHE A 44 1.85 -21.23 -13.70
CA PHE A 44 3.05 -20.39 -13.74
C PHE A 44 3.41 -19.87 -12.34
N THR A 45 2.47 -19.24 -11.64
CA THR A 45 2.70 -18.67 -10.29
C THR A 45 3.07 -19.77 -9.29
N THR A 46 2.41 -20.93 -9.34
CA THR A 46 2.70 -22.07 -8.47
C THR A 46 4.08 -22.66 -8.77
N ALA A 47 4.50 -22.71 -10.05
CA ALA A 47 5.82 -23.22 -10.43
C ALA A 47 6.94 -22.33 -9.95
N VAL A 48 6.76 -20.99 -9.98
CA VAL A 48 7.70 -20.02 -9.40
C VAL A 48 7.83 -20.24 -7.89
N ALA A 49 6.71 -20.30 -7.18
CA ALA A 49 6.68 -20.50 -5.73
C ALA A 49 7.25 -21.86 -5.27
N ALA A 50 7.12 -22.91 -6.11
CA ALA A 50 7.61 -24.23 -5.83
C ALA A 50 9.06 -24.47 -6.30
N GLY A 51 9.62 -23.58 -7.11
CA GLY A 51 10.94 -23.74 -7.74
C GLY A 51 11.01 -24.90 -8.75
N SER A 52 9.87 -25.52 -9.08
CA SER A 52 9.79 -26.68 -9.95
C SER A 52 8.40 -26.86 -10.54
N LEU A 53 8.33 -27.13 -11.85
CA LEU A 53 7.07 -27.39 -12.54
C LEU A 53 6.43 -28.73 -12.12
N SER A 54 7.24 -29.73 -11.82
CA SER A 54 6.75 -31.02 -11.31
C SER A 54 6.14 -30.89 -9.92
N GLU A 55 6.74 -30.10 -9.05
CA GLU A 55 6.22 -29.82 -7.71
C GLU A 55 4.94 -28.97 -7.80
N ALA A 56 4.88 -28.00 -8.71
CA ALA A 56 3.65 -27.25 -8.98
C ALA A 56 2.51 -28.17 -9.43
N ALA A 57 2.80 -29.09 -10.35
CA ALA A 57 1.82 -30.06 -10.81
C ALA A 57 1.28 -30.93 -9.64
N ARG A 58 2.17 -31.37 -8.75
CA ARG A 58 1.78 -32.14 -7.55
C ARG A 58 0.89 -31.31 -6.61
N ARG A 59 1.24 -30.04 -6.35
CA ARG A 59 0.45 -29.13 -5.49
C ARG A 59 -0.93 -28.83 -6.09
N LEU A 60 -1.02 -28.76 -7.41
CA LEU A 60 -2.27 -28.49 -8.12
C LEU A 60 -3.07 -29.75 -8.44
N GLY A 61 -2.62 -30.95 -8.03
CA GLY A 61 -3.31 -32.20 -8.24
C GLY A 61 -3.43 -32.59 -9.72
N MET A 62 -2.48 -32.21 -10.57
CA MET A 62 -2.51 -32.49 -12.02
C MET A 62 -1.26 -33.24 -12.49
N PRO A 63 -1.35 -33.98 -13.62
CA PRO A 63 -0.17 -34.59 -14.24
C PRO A 63 0.86 -33.59 -14.69
N SER A 64 2.16 -33.89 -14.55
CA SER A 64 3.26 -32.99 -14.94
C SER A 64 3.23 -32.58 -16.41
N MET A 65 2.78 -33.47 -17.30
CA MET A 65 2.54 -33.16 -18.72
C MET A 65 1.49 -32.08 -18.90
N THR A 66 0.43 -32.08 -18.09
CA THR A 66 -0.62 -31.06 -18.12
C THR A 66 -0.08 -29.72 -17.70
N ALA A 67 0.70 -29.64 -16.62
CA ALA A 67 1.35 -28.41 -16.18
C ALA A 67 2.30 -27.84 -17.23
N THR A 68 3.09 -28.72 -17.88
CA THR A 68 3.98 -28.33 -18.99
C THR A 68 3.21 -27.74 -20.17
N ARG A 69 2.08 -28.33 -20.54
CA ARG A 69 1.22 -27.86 -21.64
C ARG A 69 0.58 -26.53 -21.29
N ARG A 70 0.10 -26.35 -20.05
CA ARG A 70 -0.50 -25.12 -19.57
C ARG A 70 0.49 -23.95 -19.55
N LEU A 71 1.70 -24.20 -19.07
CA LEU A 71 2.76 -23.18 -19.11
C LEU A 71 3.09 -22.78 -20.56
N ALA A 72 3.20 -23.76 -21.47
CA ALA A 72 3.44 -23.47 -22.86
C ALA A 72 2.28 -22.70 -23.54
N ALA A 73 1.02 -22.97 -23.15
CA ALA A 73 -0.15 -22.23 -23.61
C ALA A 73 -0.11 -20.77 -23.10
N LEU A 74 0.26 -20.54 -21.85
CA LEU A 74 0.43 -19.20 -21.32
C LEU A 74 1.52 -18.42 -22.08
N GLU A 75 2.70 -19.03 -22.28
CA GLU A 75 3.81 -18.43 -23.03
C GLU A 75 3.42 -18.11 -24.49
N ALA A 76 2.62 -18.97 -25.10
CA ALA A 76 2.08 -18.72 -26.43
C ALA A 76 1.08 -17.55 -26.47
N THR A 77 0.19 -17.46 -25.48
CA THR A 77 -0.78 -16.35 -25.33
C THR A 77 -0.09 -15.01 -25.07
N VAL A 78 0.95 -15.00 -24.23
CA VAL A 78 1.72 -13.78 -23.93
C VAL A 78 2.72 -13.44 -25.04
N GLY A 79 3.06 -14.41 -25.90
CA GLY A 79 3.97 -14.24 -27.02
C GLY A 79 5.46 -14.28 -26.67
N VAL A 80 5.79 -14.53 -25.40
CA VAL A 80 7.17 -14.58 -24.90
C VAL A 80 7.38 -15.76 -23.95
N ARG A 81 8.63 -16.19 -23.79
CA ARG A 81 8.96 -17.17 -22.76
C ARG A 81 9.04 -16.50 -21.39
N LEU A 82 8.38 -17.10 -20.41
CA LEU A 82 8.36 -16.62 -19.04
C LEU A 82 9.34 -17.39 -18.13
N MET A 83 9.73 -18.61 -18.54
CA MET A 83 10.61 -19.47 -17.74
C MET A 83 11.70 -20.10 -18.59
N HIS A 84 12.93 -20.14 -18.03
CA HIS A 84 14.01 -20.97 -18.56
C HIS A 84 13.82 -22.41 -18.12
N ARG A 85 13.82 -23.33 -19.06
CA ARG A 85 13.72 -24.77 -18.80
C ARG A 85 15.15 -25.35 -18.81
N THR A 86 15.72 -25.61 -17.66
CA THR A 86 16.88 -26.48 -17.55
C THR A 86 16.47 -27.76 -16.83
N THR A 87 17.17 -28.86 -17.07
CA THR A 87 16.89 -30.15 -16.41
C THR A 87 17.15 -30.14 -14.91
N ARG A 88 17.75 -29.08 -14.35
CA ARG A 88 18.17 -28.99 -12.94
C ARG A 88 17.59 -27.83 -12.16
N SER A 89 17.08 -26.81 -12.82
CA SER A 89 16.48 -25.64 -12.14
C SER A 89 15.45 -24.93 -13.01
N LEU A 90 14.45 -24.37 -12.39
CA LEU A 90 13.48 -23.48 -12.98
C LEU A 90 13.86 -22.04 -12.58
N SER A 91 14.06 -21.16 -13.56
CA SER A 91 14.30 -19.74 -13.32
C SER A 91 13.42 -18.90 -14.24
N LEU A 92 13.09 -17.70 -13.80
CA LEU A 92 12.34 -16.73 -14.60
C LEU A 92 13.24 -16.16 -15.72
N THR A 93 12.62 -15.78 -16.84
CA THR A 93 13.19 -14.84 -17.80
C THR A 93 12.96 -13.40 -17.31
N ALA A 94 13.58 -12.40 -17.94
CA ALA A 94 13.30 -10.98 -17.62
C ALA A 94 11.81 -10.63 -17.84
N GLU A 95 11.20 -11.19 -18.88
CA GLU A 95 9.77 -11.07 -19.17
C GLU A 95 8.94 -11.78 -18.10
N GLY A 96 9.41 -12.95 -17.61
CA GLY A 96 8.77 -13.69 -16.52
C GLY A 96 8.79 -12.94 -15.20
N GLU A 97 9.90 -12.29 -14.88
CA GLU A 97 10.01 -11.41 -13.70
C GLU A 97 9.04 -10.22 -13.80
N THR A 98 8.96 -9.61 -14.97
CA THR A 98 8.01 -8.52 -15.24
C THR A 98 6.56 -8.98 -15.17
N PHE A 99 6.24 -10.18 -15.69
CA PHE A 99 4.87 -10.70 -15.73
C PHE A 99 4.39 -11.25 -14.38
N LEU A 100 5.30 -11.73 -13.52
CA LEU A 100 4.97 -12.42 -12.27
C LEU A 100 4.02 -11.63 -11.35
N PRO A 101 4.24 -10.32 -11.05
CA PRO A 101 3.34 -9.57 -10.20
C PRO A 101 1.92 -9.47 -10.77
N TYR A 102 1.78 -9.34 -12.09
CA TYR A 102 0.46 -9.32 -12.76
C TYR A 102 -0.22 -10.70 -12.72
N ALA A 103 0.54 -11.76 -12.93
CA ALA A 103 0.04 -13.14 -12.83
C ALA A 103 -0.47 -13.46 -11.42
N GLN A 104 0.28 -13.05 -10.39
CA GLN A 104 -0.13 -13.21 -9.00
C GLN A 104 -1.42 -12.44 -8.70
N ALA A 105 -1.53 -11.20 -9.14
CA ALA A 105 -2.73 -10.38 -8.97
C ALA A 105 -3.96 -10.99 -9.66
N LEU A 106 -3.81 -11.57 -10.86
CA LEU A 106 -4.90 -12.25 -11.56
C LEU A 106 -5.43 -13.47 -10.80
N VAL A 107 -4.53 -14.31 -10.27
CA VAL A 107 -4.93 -15.48 -9.47
C VAL A 107 -5.63 -15.03 -8.19
N GLU A 108 -5.04 -14.09 -7.46
CA GLU A 108 -5.58 -13.56 -6.20
C GLU A 108 -6.98 -12.93 -6.41
N ASN A 109 -7.15 -12.09 -7.44
CA ASN A 109 -8.45 -11.49 -7.75
C ASN A 109 -9.52 -12.54 -8.12
N THR A 110 -9.12 -13.62 -8.80
CA THR A 110 -10.04 -14.71 -9.14
C THR A 110 -10.46 -15.49 -7.88
N GLU A 111 -9.50 -15.82 -7.02
CA GLU A 111 -9.78 -16.49 -5.75
C GLU A 111 -10.69 -15.63 -4.85
N GLU A 112 -10.45 -14.33 -4.78
CA GLU A 112 -11.28 -13.37 -4.04
C GLU A 112 -12.71 -13.29 -4.59
N ALA A 113 -12.85 -13.21 -5.92
CA ALA A 113 -14.16 -13.19 -6.55
C ALA A 113 -14.96 -14.46 -6.23
N LEU A 114 -14.34 -15.64 -6.32
CA LEU A 114 -14.98 -16.90 -5.98
C LEU A 114 -15.31 -17.02 -4.49
N ALA A 115 -14.44 -16.51 -3.61
CA ALA A 115 -14.67 -16.50 -2.17
C ALA A 115 -15.88 -15.65 -1.76
N GLN A 116 -16.13 -14.53 -2.47
CA GLN A 116 -17.31 -13.68 -2.22
C GLN A 116 -18.64 -14.39 -2.46
N PHE A 117 -18.67 -15.35 -3.39
CA PHE A 117 -19.89 -16.12 -3.70
C PHE A 117 -20.07 -17.35 -2.82
N ASN A 118 -19.00 -17.82 -2.17
CA ASN A 118 -19.00 -19.08 -1.42
C ASN A 118 -19.18 -18.92 0.10
N SER A 119 -19.19 -17.71 0.64
CA SER A 119 -19.29 -17.52 2.09
C SER A 119 -20.30 -16.44 2.47
N GLY A 120 -21.33 -16.83 3.20
CA GLY A 120 -22.26 -15.94 3.88
C GLY A 120 -21.64 -15.12 5.03
N THR A 121 -20.32 -15.15 5.21
CA THR A 121 -19.53 -14.29 6.12
C THR A 121 -18.31 -13.80 5.36
N GLN A 122 -18.15 -12.49 5.25
CA GLN A 122 -17.01 -11.82 4.61
C GLN A 122 -15.69 -12.12 5.35
N LYS A 123 -15.14 -13.32 5.19
CA LYS A 123 -13.80 -13.64 5.69
C LYS A 123 -12.78 -13.21 4.65
N ALA A 124 -11.88 -12.32 5.03
CA ALA A 124 -10.78 -11.92 4.17
C ALA A 124 -9.84 -13.11 3.94
N SER A 125 -9.36 -13.27 2.70
CA SER A 125 -8.45 -14.35 2.28
C SER A 125 -7.40 -13.83 1.30
N GLY A 126 -6.37 -14.63 1.03
CA GLY A 126 -5.30 -14.30 0.10
C GLY A 126 -4.18 -13.46 0.71
N LEU A 127 -3.26 -12.95 -0.10
CA LEU A 127 -2.15 -12.13 0.33
C LEU A 127 -2.50 -10.64 0.22
N LEU A 128 -2.49 -9.93 1.32
CA LEU A 128 -2.61 -8.47 1.38
C LEU A 128 -1.22 -7.83 1.45
N ARG A 129 -0.88 -7.03 0.44
CA ARG A 129 0.36 -6.26 0.36
C ARG A 129 0.09 -4.81 0.72
N VAL A 130 0.68 -4.34 1.81
CA VAL A 130 0.47 -2.97 2.33
C VAL A 130 1.79 -2.24 2.44
N SER A 131 1.90 -1.08 1.79
CA SER A 131 3.03 -0.16 1.99
C SER A 131 2.65 0.90 3.02
N VAL A 132 3.52 1.12 4.02
CA VAL A 132 3.25 1.96 5.19
C VAL A 132 4.51 2.72 5.58
N PRO A 133 4.43 4.02 6.00
CA PRO A 133 5.56 4.71 6.59
C PRO A 133 6.11 3.95 7.81
N VAL A 134 7.45 3.90 7.94
CA VAL A 134 8.12 3.01 8.90
C VAL A 134 7.60 3.20 10.33
N ALA A 135 7.69 4.41 10.89
CA ALA A 135 7.25 4.71 12.26
C ALA A 135 5.78 4.35 12.49
N PHE A 136 4.93 4.77 11.55
CA PHE A 136 3.50 4.51 11.63
C PHE A 136 3.18 3.02 11.54
N GLY A 137 3.87 2.32 10.66
CA GLY A 137 3.74 0.88 10.50
C GLY A 137 4.09 0.11 11.77
N ILE A 138 5.19 0.47 12.43
CA ILE A 138 5.62 -0.16 13.68
C ILE A 138 4.63 0.15 14.82
N GLN A 139 4.18 1.39 14.93
CA GLN A 139 3.36 1.82 16.06
C GLN A 139 1.90 1.41 15.96
N PHE A 140 1.28 1.50 14.78
CA PHE A 140 -0.16 1.31 14.61
C PHE A 140 -0.54 0.08 13.81
N VAL A 141 0.28 -0.34 12.83
CA VAL A 141 -0.09 -1.42 11.90
C VAL A 141 0.42 -2.77 12.37
N ALA A 142 1.68 -2.90 12.74
CA ALA A 142 2.24 -4.17 13.17
C ALA A 142 1.49 -4.78 14.37
N PRO A 143 1.05 -4.01 15.40
CA PRO A 143 0.25 -4.55 16.50
C PRO A 143 -1.14 -5.09 16.10
N LEU A 144 -1.69 -4.67 14.94
CA LEU A 144 -2.98 -5.17 14.42
C LEU A 144 -2.86 -6.56 13.80
N VAL A 145 -1.68 -6.91 13.26
CA VAL A 145 -1.49 -8.11 12.44
C VAL A 145 -1.92 -9.38 13.15
N PRO A 146 -1.55 -9.64 14.43
CA PRO A 146 -1.97 -10.87 15.12
C PRO A 146 -3.48 -11.04 15.17
N GLN A 147 -4.21 -9.99 15.54
CA GLN A 147 -5.67 -10.02 15.64
C GLN A 147 -6.34 -10.24 14.27
N LEU A 148 -5.82 -9.61 13.22
CA LEU A 148 -6.33 -9.78 11.85
C LEU A 148 -6.14 -11.22 11.35
N LEU A 149 -4.97 -11.83 11.61
CA LEU A 149 -4.67 -13.18 11.18
C LEU A 149 -5.48 -14.22 11.97
N GLU A 150 -5.77 -13.96 13.24
CA GLU A 150 -6.65 -14.81 14.05
C GLU A 150 -8.11 -14.75 13.56
N ALA A 151 -8.62 -13.56 13.27
CA ALA A 151 -9.98 -13.37 12.75
C ALA A 151 -10.16 -13.92 11.34
N HIS A 152 -9.11 -13.93 10.54
CA HIS A 152 -9.12 -14.31 9.12
C HIS A 152 -8.01 -15.34 8.82
N PRO A 153 -8.20 -16.64 9.14
CA PRO A 153 -7.14 -17.67 9.02
C PRO A 153 -6.58 -17.90 7.62
N SER A 154 -7.33 -17.51 6.58
CA SER A 154 -6.91 -17.60 5.18
C SER A 154 -6.22 -16.32 4.67
N LEU A 155 -6.11 -15.29 5.50
CA LEU A 155 -5.42 -14.04 5.17
C LEU A 155 -3.91 -14.20 5.41
N ARG A 156 -3.13 -13.64 4.50
CA ARG A 156 -1.68 -13.45 4.64
C ARG A 156 -1.40 -11.97 4.48
N ILE A 157 -0.50 -11.41 5.26
CA ILE A 157 -0.17 -9.98 5.24
C ILE A 157 1.31 -9.82 4.95
N SER A 158 1.65 -8.97 3.98
CA SER A 158 3.01 -8.51 3.69
C SER A 158 3.06 -7.01 3.91
N LEU A 159 3.85 -6.57 4.89
CA LEU A 159 4.07 -5.15 5.17
C LEU A 159 5.38 -4.70 4.53
N ASP A 160 5.29 -3.70 3.67
CA ASP A 160 6.42 -2.92 3.17
C ASP A 160 6.53 -1.64 3.99
N LEU A 161 7.47 -1.62 4.94
CA LEU A 161 7.71 -0.45 5.79
C LEU A 161 8.68 0.49 5.08
N ASN A 162 8.16 1.52 4.42
CA ASN A 162 8.93 2.39 3.56
C ASN A 162 8.37 3.82 3.54
N ASP A 163 9.22 4.82 3.80
CA ASP A 163 8.86 6.24 3.76
C ASP A 163 8.89 6.83 2.34
N ALA A 164 9.47 6.13 1.37
CA ALA A 164 9.37 6.50 -0.04
C ALA A 164 7.95 6.27 -0.57
N LEU A 165 7.60 7.01 -1.63
CA LEU A 165 6.31 6.85 -2.34
C LEU A 165 6.50 5.87 -3.52
N PRO A 166 6.33 4.56 -3.34
CA PRO A 166 6.35 3.64 -4.47
C PRO A 166 5.14 3.90 -5.37
N ASP A 167 5.31 3.62 -6.65
CA ASP A 167 4.18 3.49 -7.55
C ASP A 167 3.40 2.23 -7.17
N LEU A 168 2.18 2.42 -6.64
CA LEU A 168 1.33 1.34 -6.15
C LEU A 168 1.00 0.31 -7.24
N VAL A 169 0.82 0.77 -8.48
CA VAL A 169 0.43 -0.10 -9.59
C VAL A 169 1.61 -0.97 -10.02
N SER A 170 2.77 -0.36 -10.25
CA SER A 170 3.96 -1.09 -10.72
C SER A 170 4.57 -1.98 -9.63
N SER A 171 4.39 -1.65 -8.35
CA SER A 171 4.92 -2.43 -7.22
C SER A 171 4.00 -3.57 -6.77
N GLY A 172 2.81 -3.73 -7.37
CA GLY A 172 1.85 -4.77 -7.01
C GLY A 172 1.30 -4.67 -5.59
N MET A 173 1.24 -3.45 -5.03
CA MET A 173 0.66 -3.19 -3.71
C MET A 173 -0.87 -3.09 -3.79
N ASP A 174 -1.56 -3.74 -2.86
CA ASP A 174 -3.03 -3.65 -2.75
C ASP A 174 -3.47 -2.33 -2.08
N LEU A 175 -2.66 -1.85 -1.15
CA LEU A 175 -2.96 -0.69 -0.30
C LEU A 175 -1.67 0.04 0.07
N ALA A 176 -1.74 1.37 0.13
CA ALA A 176 -0.72 2.16 0.81
C ALA A 176 -1.35 3.05 1.88
N ILE A 177 -0.72 3.11 3.03
CA ILE A 177 -0.99 4.15 4.02
C ILE A 177 -0.03 5.31 3.76
N ARG A 178 -0.56 6.53 3.69
CA ARG A 178 0.23 7.73 3.41
C ARG A 178 -0.14 8.83 4.39
N ILE A 179 0.89 9.52 4.89
CA ILE A 179 0.75 10.67 5.80
C ILE A 179 1.25 11.89 5.05
N ALA A 180 0.33 12.56 4.38
CA ALA A 180 0.68 13.65 3.48
C ALA A 180 -0.52 14.55 3.17
N ARG A 181 -0.23 15.67 2.50
CA ARG A 181 -1.19 16.36 1.65
C ARG A 181 -1.21 15.67 0.29
N LEU A 182 -2.30 15.02 -0.04
CA LEU A 182 -2.40 14.37 -1.34
C LEU A 182 -2.55 15.42 -2.44
N LYS A 183 -1.81 15.22 -3.53
CA LYS A 183 -2.03 15.89 -4.81
C LYS A 183 -3.00 15.05 -5.64
N ASP A 184 -3.66 15.65 -6.59
CA ASP A 184 -4.56 14.96 -7.52
C ASP A 184 -3.83 13.81 -8.20
N SER A 185 -4.42 12.63 -8.13
CA SER A 185 -3.91 11.40 -8.73
C SER A 185 -5.08 10.52 -9.19
N ASN A 186 -4.82 9.56 -10.07
CA ASN A 186 -5.82 8.56 -10.51
C ASN A 186 -6.12 7.49 -9.45
N LEU A 187 -5.47 7.56 -8.29
CA LEU A 187 -5.66 6.63 -7.17
C LEU A 187 -6.84 7.10 -6.31
N ILE A 188 -7.44 6.15 -5.62
CA ILE A 188 -8.46 6.46 -4.61
C ILE A 188 -7.77 6.74 -3.30
N ALA A 189 -8.14 7.84 -2.67
CA ALA A 189 -7.69 8.20 -1.36
C ALA A 189 -8.88 8.29 -0.41
N ARG A 190 -8.85 7.49 0.66
CA ARG A 190 -9.78 7.57 1.78
C ARG A 190 -9.04 8.16 2.99
N LYS A 191 -9.52 9.28 3.50
CA LYS A 191 -8.99 9.84 4.75
C LYS A 191 -9.34 8.92 5.91
N LEU A 192 -8.33 8.55 6.70
CA LEU A 192 -8.49 7.73 7.91
C LEU A 192 -8.52 8.60 9.17
N ALA A 193 -7.59 9.55 9.29
CA ALA A 193 -7.52 10.44 10.44
C ALA A 193 -6.79 11.75 10.10
N ASP A 194 -6.92 12.74 10.96
CA ASP A 194 -6.02 13.88 10.99
C ASP A 194 -4.70 13.48 11.65
N ASN A 195 -3.61 14.11 11.21
CA ASN A 195 -2.28 13.91 11.76
C ASN A 195 -1.70 15.26 12.20
N PRO A 196 -2.05 15.74 13.39
CA PRO A 196 -1.48 16.96 13.94
C PRO A 196 0.03 16.82 14.12
N ARG A 197 0.75 17.91 13.86
CA ARG A 197 2.20 17.97 13.95
C ARG A 197 2.64 19.05 14.91
N VAL A 198 3.79 18.83 15.52
CA VAL A 198 4.43 19.78 16.46
C VAL A 198 5.87 20.02 16.07
N LEU A 199 6.35 21.22 16.33
CA LEU A 199 7.79 21.51 16.33
C LEU A 199 8.37 21.05 17.66
N VAL A 200 9.47 20.32 17.61
CA VAL A 200 10.16 19.80 18.78
C VAL A 200 11.66 19.96 18.68
N ALA A 201 12.29 20.15 19.81
CA ALA A 201 13.75 20.17 19.93
C ALA A 201 14.16 19.63 21.31
N SER A 202 15.41 19.21 21.46
CA SER A 202 15.95 18.87 22.79
C SER A 202 16.13 20.11 23.66
N PRO A 203 16.00 20.00 25.00
CA PRO A 203 16.28 21.10 25.93
C PRO A 203 17.68 21.67 25.74
N ASP A 204 18.65 20.82 25.40
CA ASP A 204 20.05 21.24 25.23
C ASP A 204 20.23 22.13 24.00
N TYR A 205 19.54 21.81 22.89
CA TYR A 205 19.54 22.67 21.73
C TYR A 205 18.94 24.05 22.04
N LEU A 206 17.77 24.06 22.68
CA LEU A 206 17.08 25.32 23.02
C LEU A 206 17.85 26.18 24.01
N ARG A 207 18.53 25.57 24.98
CA ARG A 207 19.42 26.32 25.90
C ARG A 207 20.59 26.99 25.18
N LYS A 208 21.12 26.35 24.12
CA LYS A 208 22.29 26.84 23.40
C LYS A 208 21.93 27.88 22.34
N TYR A 209 20.83 27.71 21.66
CA TYR A 209 20.48 28.51 20.49
C TYR A 209 19.25 29.40 20.67
N GLY A 210 18.57 29.31 21.80
CA GLY A 210 17.31 30.01 22.07
C GLY A 210 16.09 29.21 21.62
N THR A 211 14.91 29.70 21.99
CA THR A 211 13.62 29.12 21.60
C THR A 211 12.93 30.10 20.65
N PRO A 212 12.73 29.75 19.37
CA PRO A 212 12.07 30.64 18.43
C PRO A 212 10.59 30.83 18.81
N ARG A 213 10.10 32.06 18.69
CA ARG A 213 8.70 32.44 18.95
C ARG A 213 7.93 32.78 17.68
N THR A 214 8.62 33.08 16.58
CA THR A 214 8.02 33.44 15.30
C THR A 214 8.58 32.60 14.17
N LEU A 215 7.88 32.60 13.03
CA LEU A 215 8.37 31.94 11.80
C LEU A 215 9.71 32.52 11.32
N GLU A 216 9.91 33.81 11.51
CA GLU A 216 11.16 34.47 11.14
C GLU A 216 12.33 34.03 12.02
N GLU A 217 12.11 33.91 13.33
CA GLU A 217 13.11 33.35 14.24
C GLU A 217 13.39 31.87 13.92
N LEU A 218 12.35 31.07 13.64
CA LEU A 218 12.50 29.67 13.30
C LEU A 218 13.39 29.46 12.04
N GLN A 219 13.36 30.37 11.07
CA GLN A 219 14.21 30.30 9.89
C GLN A 219 15.71 30.40 10.20
N GLN A 220 16.08 30.95 11.36
CA GLN A 220 17.47 31.10 11.79
C GLN A 220 17.99 29.87 12.53
N HIS A 221 17.12 28.90 12.81
CA HIS A 221 17.48 27.65 13.46
C HIS A 221 17.82 26.53 12.48
N ASP A 222 18.59 25.55 12.93
CA ASP A 222 18.79 24.29 12.19
C ASP A 222 17.49 23.48 12.20
N CYS A 223 16.77 23.53 11.08
CA CYS A 223 15.58 22.73 10.86
C CYS A 223 15.94 21.36 10.28
N LEU A 224 15.27 20.30 10.73
CA LEU A 224 15.54 18.90 10.40
C LEU A 224 14.41 18.32 9.52
N PRO A 225 14.38 18.58 8.19
CA PRO A 225 13.34 18.07 7.32
C PRO A 225 13.59 16.64 6.87
N ILE A 226 12.53 15.97 6.44
CA ILE A 226 12.62 14.79 5.58
C ILE A 226 13.24 15.20 4.24
N ALA A 227 14.07 14.33 3.67
CA ALA A 227 14.71 14.55 2.37
C ALA A 227 13.67 14.90 1.29
N ASN A 228 14.05 15.81 0.39
CA ASN A 228 13.19 16.37 -0.65
C ASN A 228 12.06 17.30 -0.17
N ILE A 229 11.90 17.55 1.12
CA ILE A 229 11.01 18.58 1.65
C ILE A 229 11.77 19.92 1.68
N GLN A 230 11.40 20.84 0.80
CA GLN A 230 12.04 22.15 0.65
C GLN A 230 11.37 23.25 1.47
N GLN A 231 10.20 22.96 2.02
CA GLN A 231 9.44 23.92 2.82
C GLN A 231 8.56 23.23 3.86
N TRP A 232 8.37 23.88 4.97
CA TRP A 232 7.33 23.54 5.94
C TRP A 232 6.13 24.44 5.75
N ASN A 233 4.94 23.89 6.01
CA ASN A 233 3.69 24.61 5.88
C ASN A 233 3.08 24.86 7.28
N PHE A 234 2.64 26.08 7.45
CA PHE A 234 2.03 26.61 8.67
C PHE A 234 0.68 27.25 8.36
N VAL A 235 -0.09 27.50 9.39
CA VAL A 235 -1.30 28.33 9.34
C VAL A 235 -1.06 29.54 10.26
N ALA A 236 -1.24 30.75 9.73
CA ALA A 236 -1.15 32.01 10.43
C ALA A 236 -2.38 32.86 10.05
N ASP A 237 -3.13 33.35 11.01
CA ASP A 237 -4.36 34.15 10.82
C ASP A 237 -5.37 33.51 9.84
N GLY A 238 -5.48 32.16 9.88
CA GLY A 238 -6.36 31.39 8.99
C GLY A 238 -5.83 31.19 7.56
N HIS A 239 -4.63 31.68 7.25
CA HIS A 239 -4.00 31.58 5.93
C HIS A 239 -2.80 30.63 5.94
N GLU A 240 -2.57 29.96 4.79
CA GLU A 240 -1.37 29.14 4.64
C GLU A 240 -0.12 30.02 4.52
N ARG A 241 0.91 29.67 5.27
CA ARG A 241 2.25 30.26 5.22
C ARG A 241 3.26 29.15 4.91
N HIS A 242 4.22 29.47 4.06
CA HIS A 242 5.27 28.56 3.65
C HIS A 242 6.61 29.08 4.13
N MET A 243 7.33 28.29 4.93
CA MET A 243 8.68 28.59 5.36
C MET A 243 9.66 27.77 4.53
N ARG A 244 10.49 28.42 3.71
CA ARG A 244 11.56 27.76 2.97
C ARG A 244 12.62 27.25 3.93
N LEU A 245 13.13 26.06 3.64
CA LEU A 245 14.17 25.41 4.42
C LEU A 245 15.50 25.45 3.68
N ASN A 246 16.57 25.71 4.45
CA ASN A 246 17.96 25.56 3.97
C ASN A 246 18.69 24.62 4.94
N PRO A 247 18.36 23.32 4.95
CA PRO A 247 18.82 22.42 5.98
C PRO A 247 20.28 22.03 5.79
N ARG A 248 21.02 21.96 6.90
CA ARG A 248 22.36 21.34 6.97
C ARG A 248 22.30 19.83 7.12
N PHE A 249 21.12 19.29 7.49
CA PHE A 249 20.83 17.88 7.65
C PHE A 249 19.44 17.59 7.10
N SER A 250 19.30 16.44 6.44
CA SER A 250 18.00 15.83 6.10
C SER A 250 18.10 14.32 6.16
N ALA A 251 17.00 13.64 6.43
CA ALA A 251 16.92 12.18 6.44
C ALA A 251 15.78 11.70 5.54
N THR A 252 15.90 10.49 5.01
CA THR A 252 14.83 9.86 4.22
C THR A 252 13.69 9.33 5.10
N SER A 253 13.90 9.24 6.42
CA SER A 253 12.94 8.74 7.40
C SER A 253 12.70 9.76 8.50
N ILE A 254 11.48 9.77 9.03
CA ILE A 254 11.06 10.64 10.14
C ILE A 254 11.82 10.29 11.42
N GLU A 255 12.17 9.00 11.63
CA GLU A 255 12.99 8.53 12.76
C GLU A 255 14.39 9.14 12.75
N GLY A 256 14.96 9.33 11.55
CA GLY A 256 16.26 10.01 11.41
C GLY A 256 16.19 11.45 11.90
N CYS A 257 15.15 12.20 11.52
CA CYS A 257 14.92 13.56 12.00
C CYS A 257 14.66 13.60 13.51
N HIS A 258 13.87 12.66 14.02
CA HIS A 258 13.55 12.49 15.42
C HIS A 258 14.81 12.23 16.28
N ALA A 259 15.62 11.25 15.88
CA ALA A 259 16.87 10.90 16.57
C ALA A 259 17.85 12.07 16.63
N VAL A 260 18.01 12.81 15.51
CA VAL A 260 18.90 13.98 15.47
C VAL A 260 18.35 15.13 16.33
N SER A 261 17.03 15.32 16.39
CA SER A 261 16.41 16.32 17.29
C SER A 261 16.68 16.00 18.76
N ILE A 262 16.52 14.73 19.17
CA ILE A 262 16.86 14.28 20.54
C ILE A 262 18.35 14.52 20.86
N ALA A 263 19.22 14.27 19.89
CA ALA A 263 20.68 14.47 20.03
C ALA A 263 21.11 15.95 20.01
N GLY A 264 20.17 16.90 19.93
CA GLY A 264 20.48 18.32 19.96
C GLY A 264 20.91 18.91 18.60
N GLY A 265 20.57 18.26 17.50
CA GLY A 265 20.93 18.67 16.15
C GLY A 265 20.05 19.74 15.54
N GLY A 266 18.89 20.09 16.16
CA GLY A 266 17.98 21.10 15.62
C GLY A 266 16.52 20.88 15.98
N ILE A 267 15.65 21.64 15.28
CA ILE A 267 14.20 21.59 15.43
C ILE A 267 13.61 20.70 14.36
N ALA A 268 12.79 19.71 14.76
CA ALA A 268 12.06 18.83 13.86
C ALA A 268 10.57 19.13 13.88
N LEU A 269 9.89 18.93 12.73
CA LEU A 269 8.44 19.00 12.60
C LEU A 269 7.89 17.57 12.49
N LEU A 270 7.37 17.05 13.59
CA LEU A 270 6.98 15.65 13.77
C LEU A 270 5.49 15.50 14.10
N ALA A 271 4.94 14.31 13.90
CA ALA A 271 3.59 14.01 14.33
C ALA A 271 3.52 13.88 15.86
N ASN A 272 2.42 14.31 16.48
CA ASN A 272 2.21 14.23 17.93
C ASN A 272 2.45 12.83 18.47
N TRP A 273 1.85 11.83 17.86
CA TRP A 273 1.96 10.43 18.29
C TRP A 273 3.41 9.90 18.24
N ASN A 274 4.27 10.46 17.37
CA ASN A 274 5.66 10.02 17.23
C ASN A 274 6.55 10.53 18.36
N VAL A 275 6.21 11.67 18.98
CA VAL A 275 7.04 12.35 20.00
C VAL A 275 6.43 12.36 21.39
N GLU A 276 5.23 11.83 21.57
CA GLU A 276 4.49 11.88 22.83
C GLU A 276 5.30 11.40 24.04
N LYS A 277 5.97 10.26 23.93
CA LYS A 277 6.82 9.70 24.98
C LYS A 277 8.03 10.58 25.31
N ASP A 278 8.57 11.26 24.30
CA ASP A 278 9.73 12.14 24.47
C ASP A 278 9.34 13.47 25.11
N LEU A 279 8.16 13.99 24.77
CA LEU A 279 7.58 15.15 25.43
C LEU A 279 7.28 14.86 26.90
N GLN A 280 6.66 13.70 27.20
CA GLN A 280 6.36 13.29 28.58
C GLN A 280 7.63 13.06 29.41
N SER A 281 8.68 12.52 28.83
CA SER A 281 9.97 12.28 29.52
C SER A 281 10.89 13.50 29.56
N GLY A 282 10.53 14.59 28.87
CA GLY A 282 11.34 15.80 28.77
C GLY A 282 12.59 15.67 27.89
N ARG A 283 12.73 14.60 27.12
CA ARG A 283 13.82 14.44 26.13
C ARG A 283 13.65 15.42 24.97
N LEU A 284 12.41 15.73 24.63
CA LEU A 284 12.04 16.78 23.69
C LEU A 284 11.12 17.78 24.37
N VAL A 285 11.13 19.01 23.89
CA VAL A 285 10.24 20.10 24.29
C VAL A 285 9.54 20.62 23.08
N GLU A 286 8.24 20.88 23.19
CA GLU A 286 7.47 21.52 22.14
C GLU A 286 7.89 22.97 21.96
N VAL A 287 8.14 23.37 20.71
CA VAL A 287 8.42 24.74 20.30
C VAL A 287 7.15 25.36 19.77
N LYS A 288 6.56 26.29 20.52
CA LYS A 288 5.33 26.99 20.13
C LYS A 288 5.65 28.36 19.55
N LEU A 289 5.16 28.60 18.34
CA LEU A 289 5.25 29.91 17.72
C LEU A 289 4.02 30.74 18.10
N GLU A 290 4.22 32.06 18.25
CA GLU A 290 3.17 33.01 18.61
C GLU A 290 2.36 33.46 17.38
N ASP A 291 2.98 33.42 16.18
CA ASP A 291 2.45 33.93 14.92
C ASP A 291 1.97 32.86 13.95
N ALA A 292 2.21 31.57 14.22
CA ALA A 292 1.81 30.49 13.33
C ALA A 292 1.75 29.13 14.04
N ALA A 293 0.94 28.24 13.52
CA ALA A 293 0.87 26.83 13.95
C ALA A 293 1.24 25.90 12.80
N PRO A 294 1.91 24.75 13.07
CA PRO A 294 2.15 23.74 12.05
C PRO A 294 0.85 23.29 11.39
N GLN A 295 0.85 23.22 10.04
CA GLN A 295 -0.32 22.74 9.30
C GLN A 295 -0.55 21.25 9.60
N THR A 296 -1.76 20.90 9.99
CA THR A 296 -2.19 19.50 10.11
C THR A 296 -2.22 18.86 8.72
N ILE A 297 -1.69 17.65 8.62
CA ILE A 297 -1.82 16.78 7.44
C ILE A 297 -2.74 15.61 7.77
N ALA A 298 -3.06 14.76 6.80
CA ALA A 298 -3.95 13.65 7.06
C ALA A 298 -3.26 12.29 6.78
N ILE A 299 -3.80 11.26 7.44
CA ILE A 299 -3.48 9.86 7.20
C ILE A 299 -4.48 9.35 6.17
N TRP A 300 -3.99 8.76 5.09
CA TRP A 300 -4.77 8.30 3.97
C TRP A 300 -4.55 6.81 3.71
N ALA A 301 -5.64 6.11 3.41
CA ALA A 301 -5.58 4.84 2.71
C ALA A 301 -5.68 5.12 1.20
N VAL A 302 -4.67 4.68 0.44
CA VAL A 302 -4.58 4.90 -1.01
C VAL A 302 -4.54 3.55 -1.71
N TYR A 303 -5.40 3.34 -2.70
CA TYR A 303 -5.50 2.07 -3.43
C TYR A 303 -5.95 2.29 -4.89
N PRO A 304 -5.65 1.35 -5.82
CA PRO A 304 -5.73 1.60 -7.26
C PRO A 304 -7.13 1.53 -7.86
N THR A 305 -8.14 0.97 -7.19
CA THR A 305 -9.45 0.70 -7.82
C THR A 305 -10.64 1.31 -7.09
N ARG A 306 -11.65 1.76 -7.86
CA ARG A 306 -12.94 2.26 -7.37
C ARG A 306 -14.03 1.18 -7.34
N LYS A 307 -13.88 0.13 -8.15
CA LYS A 307 -14.89 -0.94 -8.27
C LYS A 307 -14.49 -2.09 -7.38
N LEU A 308 -15.37 -2.49 -6.47
CA LEU A 308 -15.23 -3.67 -5.60
C LEU A 308 -13.90 -3.68 -4.82
N LEU A 309 -13.87 -2.95 -3.71
CA LEU A 309 -12.73 -2.99 -2.79
C LEU A 309 -12.58 -4.43 -2.25
N PRO A 310 -11.44 -5.11 -2.44
CA PRO A 310 -11.25 -6.48 -1.97
C PRO A 310 -11.51 -6.60 -0.46
N ALA A 311 -12.11 -7.71 -0.02
CA ALA A 311 -12.44 -7.93 1.38
C ALA A 311 -11.20 -7.80 2.29
N LYS A 312 -10.04 -8.31 1.88
CA LYS A 312 -8.76 -8.19 2.60
C LYS A 312 -8.36 -6.74 2.86
N VAL A 313 -8.57 -5.83 1.87
CA VAL A 313 -8.27 -4.40 2.00
C VAL A 313 -9.29 -3.71 2.90
N SER A 314 -10.59 -4.02 2.71
CA SER A 314 -11.67 -3.44 3.50
C SER A 314 -11.52 -3.75 4.99
N VAL A 315 -11.26 -5.02 5.33
CA VAL A 315 -11.08 -5.48 6.72
C VAL A 315 -9.86 -4.80 7.36
N PHE A 316 -8.74 -4.71 6.64
CA PHE A 316 -7.55 -4.03 7.14
C PHE A 316 -7.80 -2.54 7.41
N ILE A 317 -8.45 -1.82 6.46
CA ILE A 317 -8.78 -0.40 6.62
C ILE A 317 -9.70 -0.21 7.83
N SER A 318 -10.71 -1.07 8.02
CA SER A 318 -11.63 -0.98 9.15
C SER A 318 -10.94 -1.18 10.49
N ALA A 319 -10.07 -2.21 10.58
CA ALA A 319 -9.31 -2.47 11.80
C ALA A 319 -8.33 -1.31 12.13
N LEU A 320 -7.67 -0.75 11.12
CA LEU A 320 -6.77 0.39 11.32
C LEU A 320 -7.56 1.64 11.75
N GLN A 321 -8.74 1.88 11.16
CA GLN A 321 -9.62 2.98 11.55
C GLN A 321 -10.01 2.91 13.02
N GLU A 322 -10.40 1.73 13.52
CA GLU A 322 -10.76 1.52 14.94
C GLU A 322 -9.61 1.85 15.89
N VAL A 323 -8.35 1.54 15.50
CA VAL A 323 -7.18 1.88 16.31
C VAL A 323 -6.93 3.38 16.32
N LEU A 324 -7.05 4.03 15.17
CA LEU A 324 -6.85 5.47 15.06
C LEU A 324 -7.94 6.25 15.84
N ASP A 325 -9.19 5.80 15.79
CA ASP A 325 -10.30 6.41 16.52
C ASP A 325 -10.10 6.31 18.05
N LYS A 326 -9.58 5.17 18.54
CA LYS A 326 -9.24 4.99 19.96
C LYS A 326 -8.07 5.87 20.38
N SER A 327 -7.05 6.02 19.53
CA SER A 327 -5.90 6.88 19.84
C SER A 327 -6.24 8.38 19.89
N THR A 328 -7.22 8.80 19.09
CA THR A 328 -7.72 10.19 19.11
C THR A 328 -8.64 10.46 20.30
N SER A 329 -9.39 9.46 20.78
CA SER A 329 -10.32 9.60 21.91
C SER A 329 -9.65 9.55 23.29
N GLY A 330 -8.42 9.05 23.38
CA GLY A 330 -7.64 8.94 24.63
C GLY A 330 -6.84 10.20 25.00
N ASN A 331 -6.77 11.20 24.12
CA ASN A 331 -6.01 12.45 24.30
C ASN A 331 -6.93 13.68 24.50
N GLY A 332 -8.17 13.48 24.96
CA GLY A 332 -9.13 14.54 25.31
C GLY A 332 -9.14 14.87 26.81
#